data_03f11f43ebf4fca245c0963dd01c552c
#
_entry.id   03f11f43ebf4fca245c0963dd01c552c
#
_cell.length_a   1.000
_cell.length_b   1.000
_cell.length_c   1.000
_cell.angle_alpha   90.00
_cell.angle_beta   90.00
_cell.angle_gamma   90.00
#
_symmetry.space_group_name_H-M   'P 1'
#
loop_
_entity.id
_entity.type
_entity.pdbx_description
1 polymer ?
#
loop_
_entity_poly.entity_id
_entity_poly.type
_entity_poly.pdbx_seq_one_letter_code
_entity_poly.pdbx_strand_id
1 'polypeptide(L)'
;MDQSAAELVPGGEAAVNPFFSPDGQWLGWFSKGFMRKARLGGGAPVTICEISDIFMGGAYWAPDGFIYFTPGDLMRVSANGGKPELLARVDTTKDADYQSPQLLPGGKAVLLTRRPLNVTSYDDAVIFAYRLDTHESVTLVEGGSSGIYLPLGICSMPAWAHFLPCRSMPPGSSPWALRWKSSTAAC
;
A
#
# COMPACT_ATOMS: atom_id res chain seq x y z
N MET A 1 -31.96 -13.81 -3.25
CA MET A 1 -30.72 -13.13 -2.82
C MET A 1 -30.55 -13.53 -1.37
N ASP A 2 -29.63 -14.45 -1.13
CA ASP A 2 -29.33 -14.91 0.23
C ASP A 2 -28.53 -13.78 0.89
N GLN A 3 -29.11 -13.12 1.88
CA GLN A 3 -28.40 -12.15 2.70
C GLN A 3 -27.51 -12.95 3.66
N SER A 4 -26.30 -13.25 3.25
CA SER A 4 -25.32 -13.80 4.18
C SER A 4 -25.11 -12.77 5.30
N ALA A 5 -25.48 -13.17 6.51
CA ALA A 5 -25.21 -12.37 7.69
C ALA A 5 -23.69 -12.13 7.80
N ALA A 6 -23.28 -10.92 8.15
CA ALA A 6 -21.88 -10.62 8.38
C ALA A 6 -21.37 -11.49 9.56
N GLU A 7 -20.35 -12.27 9.33
CA GLU A 7 -19.70 -13.05 10.36
C GLU A 7 -18.54 -12.26 10.98
N LEU A 8 -18.48 -12.29 12.32
CA LEU A 8 -17.34 -11.69 13.04
C LEU A 8 -16.09 -12.57 12.84
N VAL A 9 -15.02 -11.97 12.38
CA VAL A 9 -13.71 -12.64 12.38
C VAL A 9 -13.21 -12.69 13.83
N PRO A 10 -12.98 -13.88 14.41
CA PRO A 10 -12.48 -13.98 15.78
C PRO A 10 -11.19 -13.19 15.96
N GLY A 11 -11.09 -12.39 17.03
CA GLY A 11 -9.94 -11.53 17.30
C GLY A 11 -9.84 -10.30 16.40
N GLY A 12 -10.89 -9.98 15.65
CA GLY A 12 -11.00 -8.78 14.83
C GLY A 12 -11.49 -7.54 15.59
N GLU A 13 -11.72 -7.64 16.91
CA GLU A 13 -12.09 -6.49 17.75
C GLU A 13 -10.95 -5.47 17.73
N ALA A 14 -11.29 -4.22 17.43
CA ALA A 14 -10.34 -3.12 17.22
C ALA A 14 -9.34 -3.36 16.05
N ALA A 15 -9.73 -4.15 15.06
CA ALA A 15 -8.97 -4.31 13.82
C ALA A 15 -9.01 -3.02 13.00
N VAL A 16 -7.83 -2.64 12.47
CA VAL A 16 -7.68 -1.51 11.56
C VAL A 16 -6.91 -1.95 10.31
N ASN A 17 -7.13 -1.23 9.20
CA ASN A 17 -6.46 -1.44 7.92
C ASN A 17 -6.43 -2.91 7.48
N PRO A 18 -7.58 -3.54 7.24
CA PRO A 18 -7.65 -4.91 6.78
C PRO A 18 -7.05 -5.05 5.36
N PHE A 19 -6.38 -6.16 5.11
CA PHE A 19 -5.81 -6.50 3.82
C PHE A 19 -5.94 -8.00 3.54
N PHE A 20 -6.03 -8.38 2.27
CA PHE A 20 -6.22 -9.77 1.86
C PHE A 20 -4.92 -10.40 1.34
N SER A 21 -4.81 -11.71 1.52
CA SER A 21 -3.77 -12.48 0.81
C SER A 21 -4.07 -12.52 -0.69
N PRO A 22 -3.04 -12.72 -1.54
CA PRO A 22 -3.21 -12.77 -3.00
C PRO A 22 -4.17 -13.84 -3.50
N ASP A 23 -4.29 -14.94 -2.76
CA ASP A 23 -5.21 -16.04 -3.05
C ASP A 23 -6.63 -15.82 -2.49
N GLY A 24 -6.85 -14.70 -1.78
CA GLY A 24 -8.12 -14.37 -1.16
C GLY A 24 -8.55 -15.29 -0.02
N GLN A 25 -7.66 -16.16 0.51
CA GLN A 25 -8.01 -17.09 1.56
C GLN A 25 -7.77 -16.56 2.98
N TRP A 26 -6.97 -15.53 3.12
CA TRP A 26 -6.60 -14.94 4.41
C TRP A 26 -6.95 -13.47 4.46
N LEU A 27 -7.40 -13.05 5.62
CA LEU A 27 -7.54 -11.65 6.01
C LEU A 27 -6.45 -11.31 7.01
N GLY A 28 -5.67 -10.25 6.72
CA GLY A 28 -4.73 -9.65 7.65
C GLY A 28 -5.28 -8.34 8.21
N TRP A 29 -4.85 -7.94 9.40
CA TRP A 29 -5.20 -6.67 10.03
C TRP A 29 -4.18 -6.29 11.11
N PHE A 30 -4.27 -5.05 11.57
CA PHE A 30 -3.52 -4.56 12.72
C PHE A 30 -4.44 -4.42 13.92
N SER A 31 -3.98 -4.83 15.09
CA SER A 31 -4.73 -4.72 16.34
C SER A 31 -3.79 -4.74 17.53
N LYS A 32 -3.91 -3.75 18.43
CA LYS A 32 -3.22 -3.71 19.73
C LYS A 32 -1.71 -3.95 19.66
N GLY A 33 -1.02 -3.32 18.70
CA GLY A 33 0.43 -3.44 18.55
C GLY A 33 0.90 -4.71 17.81
N PHE A 34 -0.02 -5.43 17.15
CA PHE A 34 0.31 -6.64 16.41
C PHE A 34 -0.28 -6.61 15.00
N MET A 35 0.44 -7.18 14.05
CA MET A 35 -0.11 -7.62 12.78
C MET A 35 -0.59 -9.06 12.93
N ARG A 36 -1.83 -9.31 12.53
CA ARG A 36 -2.49 -10.63 12.66
C ARG A 36 -3.10 -11.05 11.34
N LYS A 37 -3.36 -12.36 11.21
CA LYS A 37 -4.10 -12.92 10.09
C LYS A 37 -5.05 -14.02 10.56
N ALA A 38 -6.16 -14.22 9.83
CA ALA A 38 -7.04 -15.35 10.00
C ALA A 38 -7.52 -15.88 8.63
N ARG A 39 -7.88 -17.12 8.56
CA ARG A 39 -8.50 -17.69 7.37
C ARG A 39 -9.94 -17.18 7.22
N LEU A 40 -10.35 -16.88 5.96
CA LEU A 40 -11.72 -16.54 5.59
C LEU A 40 -12.56 -17.80 5.65
N GLY A 41 -12.73 -18.59 6.25
CA GLY A 41 -13.50 -19.83 6.43
C GLY A 41 -13.49 -20.28 7.88
N GLY A 42 -12.94 -19.44 8.75
CA GLY A 42 -12.85 -19.70 10.19
C GLY A 42 -11.47 -20.17 10.63
N GLY A 43 -11.28 -20.16 11.93
CA GLY A 43 -10.03 -20.52 12.60
C GLY A 43 -9.54 -19.43 13.55
N ALA A 44 -8.66 -19.78 14.47
CA ALA A 44 -8.05 -18.81 15.38
C ALA A 44 -7.09 -17.87 14.64
N PRO A 45 -7.07 -16.57 15.00
CA PRO A 45 -6.11 -15.65 14.43
C PRO A 45 -4.68 -16.01 14.85
N VAL A 46 -3.76 -15.80 13.90
CA VAL A 46 -2.33 -16.01 14.07
C VAL A 46 -1.62 -14.66 14.07
N THR A 47 -0.76 -14.43 15.05
CA THR A 47 0.12 -13.25 15.06
C THR A 47 1.24 -13.43 14.05
N ILE A 48 1.44 -12.44 13.18
CA ILE A 48 2.52 -12.39 12.19
C ILE A 48 3.75 -11.74 12.81
N CYS A 49 3.59 -10.55 13.38
CA CYS A 49 4.67 -9.83 14.06
C CYS A 49 4.12 -8.81 15.06
N GLU A 50 4.99 -8.34 15.92
CA GLU A 50 4.78 -7.16 16.77
C GLU A 50 5.09 -5.90 15.98
N ILE A 51 4.36 -4.81 16.24
CA ILE A 51 4.52 -3.53 15.59
C ILE A 51 4.56 -2.46 16.68
N SER A 52 5.61 -1.65 16.65
CA SER A 52 5.85 -0.64 17.69
C SER A 52 5.04 0.64 17.53
N ASP A 53 4.35 0.84 16.40
CA ASP A 53 3.72 2.10 16.09
C ASP A 53 2.21 2.00 15.85
N ILE A 54 1.50 3.05 16.27
CA ILE A 54 0.03 3.11 16.25
C ILE A 54 -0.48 3.61 14.89
N PHE A 55 0.36 4.36 14.15
CA PHE A 55 -0.01 4.90 12.83
C PHE A 55 0.34 3.91 11.74
N MET A 56 -0.69 3.42 11.06
CA MET A 56 -0.54 2.46 9.97
C MET A 56 -1.01 3.08 8.66
N GLY A 57 -0.06 3.38 7.79
CA GLY A 57 -0.33 3.86 6.43
C GLY A 57 -0.86 2.77 5.47
N GLY A 58 -1.13 1.57 5.99
CA GLY A 58 -1.67 0.45 5.23
C GLY A 58 -0.72 -0.72 5.09
N ALA A 59 -1.23 -1.80 4.51
CA ALA A 59 -0.45 -2.99 4.17
C ALA A 59 -0.91 -3.62 2.85
N TYR A 60 0.01 -4.30 2.21
CA TYR A 60 -0.20 -5.07 0.99
C TYR A 60 0.46 -6.45 1.12
N TRP A 61 -0.35 -7.49 1.03
CA TRP A 61 0.14 -8.85 0.99
C TRP A 61 0.47 -9.23 -0.45
N ALA A 62 1.76 -9.33 -0.73
CA ALA A 62 2.25 -9.55 -2.08
C ALA A 62 2.33 -11.04 -2.45
N PRO A 63 2.29 -11.36 -3.76
CA PRO A 63 2.43 -12.75 -4.24
C PRO A 63 3.79 -13.38 -3.95
N ASP A 64 4.80 -12.59 -3.59
CA ASP A 64 6.14 -13.08 -3.22
C ASP A 64 6.20 -13.68 -1.81
N GLY A 65 5.07 -13.70 -1.07
CA GLY A 65 4.98 -14.23 0.28
C GLY A 65 5.34 -13.24 1.38
N PHE A 66 5.59 -11.98 1.04
CA PHE A 66 5.81 -10.91 2.01
C PHE A 66 4.60 -9.98 2.13
N ILE A 67 4.49 -9.37 3.30
CA ILE A 67 3.55 -8.27 3.57
C ILE A 67 4.37 -7.00 3.66
N TYR A 68 4.11 -6.07 2.74
CA TYR A 68 4.68 -4.72 2.73
C TYR A 68 3.75 -3.81 3.51
N PHE A 69 4.28 -3.01 4.42
CA PHE A 69 3.47 -2.16 5.29
C PHE A 69 4.23 -0.90 5.71
N THR A 70 3.48 0.11 6.12
CA THR A 70 4.03 1.44 6.40
C THR A 70 3.57 1.93 7.78
N PRO A 71 4.33 1.64 8.86
CA PRO A 71 4.14 2.26 10.17
C PRO A 71 4.77 3.67 10.26
N GLY A 72 4.96 4.34 9.18
CA GLY A 72 5.75 5.53 8.94
C GLY A 72 6.74 5.22 7.82
N ASP A 73 7.77 4.46 8.09
CA ASP A 73 8.74 3.92 7.14
C ASP A 73 8.16 2.78 6.28
N LEU A 74 8.78 2.47 5.15
CA LEU A 74 8.44 1.26 4.39
C LEU A 74 9.12 0.05 5.00
N MET A 75 8.35 -0.94 5.38
CA MET A 75 8.80 -2.20 5.95
C MET A 75 8.19 -3.40 5.22
N ARG A 76 8.77 -4.58 5.40
CA ARG A 76 8.16 -5.85 5.03
C ARG A 76 8.36 -6.90 6.11
N VAL A 77 7.48 -7.89 6.11
CA VAL A 77 7.59 -9.10 6.95
C VAL A 77 7.13 -10.31 6.16
N SER A 78 7.71 -11.47 6.42
CA SER A 78 7.18 -12.71 5.85
C SER A 78 5.74 -12.95 6.32
N ALA A 79 4.86 -13.36 5.42
CA ALA A 79 3.50 -13.73 5.76
C ALA A 79 3.42 -14.91 6.75
N ASN A 80 4.49 -15.69 6.87
CA ASN A 80 4.61 -16.78 7.84
C ASN A 80 5.09 -16.31 9.22
N GLY A 81 5.29 -15.01 9.38
CA GLY A 81 5.77 -14.40 10.61
C GLY A 81 7.28 -14.17 10.62
N GLY A 82 7.74 -13.48 11.65
CA GLY A 82 9.13 -13.16 11.84
C GLY A 82 9.39 -11.70 12.19
N LYS A 83 10.65 -11.29 12.14
CA LYS A 83 11.05 -9.91 12.42
C LYS A 83 10.82 -9.04 11.18
N PRO A 84 10.13 -7.90 11.30
CA PRO A 84 10.02 -6.94 10.22
C PRO A 84 11.38 -6.41 9.74
N GLU A 85 11.51 -6.24 8.44
CA GLU A 85 12.69 -5.68 7.77
C GLU A 85 12.39 -4.26 7.29
N LEU A 86 13.28 -3.32 7.56
CA LEU A 86 13.21 -1.97 7.05
C LEU A 86 13.70 -1.94 5.59
N LEU A 87 12.90 -1.38 4.69
CA LEU A 87 13.23 -1.23 3.28
C LEU A 87 13.59 0.21 2.91
N ALA A 88 12.82 1.18 3.41
CA ALA A 88 13.08 2.60 3.16
C ALA A 88 12.64 3.45 4.35
N ARG A 89 13.46 4.44 4.71
CA ARG A 89 13.10 5.45 5.72
C ARG A 89 12.42 6.64 5.07
N VAL A 90 11.45 7.18 5.77
CA VAL A 90 10.88 8.49 5.44
C VAL A 90 11.94 9.57 5.69
N ASP A 91 12.10 10.47 4.73
CA ASP A 91 12.86 11.69 4.95
C ASP A 91 12.02 12.68 5.78
N THR A 92 12.09 12.57 7.09
CA THR A 92 11.28 13.37 8.03
C THR A 92 11.58 14.88 7.98
N THR A 93 12.51 15.32 7.14
CA THR A 93 12.72 16.73 6.84
C THR A 93 11.81 17.25 5.71
N LYS A 94 11.22 16.36 4.94
CA LYS A 94 10.37 16.65 3.77
C LYS A 94 8.99 16.05 3.85
N ASP A 95 8.89 14.83 4.33
CA ASP A 95 7.68 14.02 4.32
C ASP A 95 7.27 13.62 5.73
N ALA A 96 5.97 13.49 5.97
CA ALA A 96 5.43 13.08 7.26
C ALA A 96 5.43 11.54 7.39
N ASP A 97 5.04 10.85 6.33
CA ASP A 97 4.86 9.40 6.32
C ASP A 97 4.80 8.83 4.91
N TYR A 98 4.94 7.50 4.81
CA TYR A 98 4.61 6.70 3.63
C TYR A 98 3.31 5.93 3.86
N GLN A 99 2.50 5.81 2.81
CA GLN A 99 1.22 5.15 2.85
C GLN A 99 0.93 4.29 1.62
N SER A 100 -0.08 3.42 1.74
CA SER A 100 -0.65 2.62 0.66
C SER A 100 0.42 1.84 -0.13
N PRO A 101 1.26 1.03 0.53
CA PRO A 101 2.29 0.27 -0.15
C PRO A 101 1.65 -0.77 -1.07
N GLN A 102 2.20 -0.93 -2.28
CA GLN A 102 1.82 -2.00 -3.20
C GLN A 102 3.04 -2.44 -4.00
N LEU A 103 3.38 -3.74 -3.94
CA LEU A 103 4.46 -4.28 -4.76
C LEU A 103 4.05 -4.24 -6.24
N LEU A 104 4.86 -3.63 -7.08
CA LEU A 104 4.61 -3.57 -8.50
C LEU A 104 4.98 -4.88 -9.20
N PRO A 105 4.36 -5.18 -10.36
CA PRO A 105 4.71 -6.36 -11.16
C PRO A 105 6.21 -6.45 -11.44
N GLY A 106 6.74 -7.67 -11.32
CA GLY A 106 8.17 -7.93 -11.42
C GLY A 106 8.92 -7.85 -10.11
N GLY A 107 8.28 -7.43 -8.99
CA GLY A 107 8.83 -7.52 -7.64
C GLY A 107 10.01 -6.61 -7.35
N LYS A 108 10.32 -5.64 -8.22
CA LYS A 108 11.50 -4.77 -8.10
C LYS A 108 11.24 -3.42 -7.49
N ALA A 109 9.97 -3.03 -7.33
CA ALA A 109 9.63 -1.78 -6.69
C ALA A 109 8.28 -1.81 -6.01
N VAL A 110 8.10 -0.89 -5.08
CA VAL A 110 6.88 -0.66 -4.34
C VAL A 110 6.31 0.70 -4.74
N LEU A 111 5.03 0.70 -5.10
CA LEU A 111 4.24 1.91 -5.23
C LEU A 111 3.90 2.41 -3.85
N LEU A 112 4.04 3.70 -3.62
CA LEU A 112 3.83 4.36 -2.34
C LEU A 112 3.18 5.72 -2.54
N THR A 113 2.48 6.19 -1.53
CA THR A 113 2.05 7.57 -1.39
C THR A 113 2.84 8.21 -0.25
N ARG A 114 3.41 9.41 -0.46
CA ARG A 114 4.05 10.21 0.58
C ARG A 114 3.29 11.51 0.78
N ARG A 115 3.19 11.96 2.01
CA ARG A 115 2.59 13.24 2.35
C ARG A 115 3.69 14.23 2.73
N PRO A 116 3.94 15.27 1.93
CA PRO A 116 4.89 16.32 2.29
C PRO A 116 4.49 17.04 3.59
N LEU A 117 5.47 17.52 4.36
CA LEU A 117 5.23 18.19 5.64
C LEU A 117 4.47 19.51 5.51
N ASN A 118 4.60 20.17 4.36
CA ASN A 118 3.99 21.48 4.10
C ASN A 118 2.54 21.39 3.60
N VAL A 119 1.98 20.17 3.47
CA VAL A 119 0.59 19.99 3.02
C VAL A 119 -0.28 19.47 4.14
N THR A 120 -1.52 19.94 4.18
CA THR A 120 -2.51 19.54 5.18
C THR A 120 -3.50 18.52 4.66
N SER A 121 -3.60 18.38 3.33
CA SER A 121 -4.50 17.44 2.68
C SER A 121 -3.72 16.33 1.97
N TYR A 122 -4.26 15.13 1.99
CA TYR A 122 -3.76 14.03 1.15
C TYR A 122 -4.00 14.25 -0.35
N ASP A 123 -4.81 15.25 -0.73
CA ASP A 123 -5.00 15.63 -2.14
C ASP A 123 -3.70 16.16 -2.76
N ASP A 124 -2.82 16.72 -1.93
CA ASP A 124 -1.52 17.24 -2.33
C ASP A 124 -0.38 16.21 -2.09
N ALA A 125 -0.73 14.98 -1.77
CA ALA A 125 0.24 13.90 -1.60
C ALA A 125 0.89 13.53 -2.94
N VAL A 126 2.02 12.84 -2.87
CA VAL A 126 2.80 12.43 -4.04
C VAL A 126 2.83 10.92 -4.15
N ILE A 127 2.42 10.39 -5.30
CA ILE A 127 2.51 8.97 -5.60
C ILE A 127 3.83 8.71 -6.31
N PHE A 128 4.60 7.77 -5.79
CA PHE A 128 5.93 7.46 -6.31
C PHE A 128 6.19 5.95 -6.29
N ALA A 129 7.11 5.49 -7.13
CA ALA A 129 7.65 4.15 -7.07
C ALA A 129 9.03 4.17 -6.42
N TYR A 130 9.23 3.30 -5.44
CA TYR A 130 10.52 3.08 -4.78
C TYR A 130 11.13 1.77 -5.26
N ARG A 131 12.32 1.82 -5.82
CA ARG A 131 13.06 0.65 -6.29
C ARG A 131 13.78 -0.04 -5.15
N LEU A 132 13.54 -1.34 -5.02
CA LEU A 132 14.12 -2.16 -3.95
C LEU A 132 15.59 -2.51 -4.20
N ASP A 133 16.02 -2.50 -5.47
CA ASP A 133 17.39 -2.86 -5.87
C ASP A 133 18.37 -1.67 -5.86
N THR A 134 17.93 -0.49 -6.30
CA THR A 134 18.78 0.71 -6.40
C THR A 134 18.51 1.74 -5.31
N HIS A 135 17.43 1.57 -4.53
CA HIS A 135 16.97 2.52 -3.51
C HIS A 135 16.59 3.91 -4.09
N GLU A 136 16.32 3.97 -5.38
CA GLU A 136 15.88 5.19 -6.06
C GLU A 136 14.35 5.31 -6.02
N SER A 137 13.88 6.55 -5.97
CA SER A 137 12.45 6.86 -6.06
C SER A 137 12.13 7.67 -7.31
N VAL A 138 11.01 7.35 -7.95
CA VAL A 138 10.51 8.05 -9.13
C VAL A 138 9.10 8.54 -8.84
N THR A 139 8.90 9.86 -8.90
CA THR A 139 7.56 10.47 -8.78
C THR A 139 6.73 10.09 -10.01
N LEU A 140 5.52 9.64 -9.78
CA LEU A 140 4.59 9.21 -10.82
C LEU A 140 3.41 10.17 -10.96
N VAL A 141 2.89 10.66 -9.82
CA VAL A 141 1.76 11.60 -9.79
C VAL A 141 2.02 12.61 -8.66
N GLU A 142 1.83 13.89 -8.96
CA GLU A 142 1.78 14.97 -7.98
C GLU A 142 0.31 15.38 -7.79
N GLY A 143 -0.13 15.47 -6.55
CA GLY A 143 -1.54 15.68 -6.21
C GLY A 143 -2.37 14.42 -6.35
N GLY A 144 -2.79 13.87 -5.24
CA GLY A 144 -3.65 12.69 -5.17
C GLY A 144 -3.30 11.75 -4.03
N SER A 145 -4.30 11.17 -3.42
CA SER A 145 -4.16 10.19 -2.35
C SER A 145 -4.25 8.76 -2.88
N SER A 146 -3.62 7.83 -2.18
CA SER A 146 -3.81 6.38 -2.37
C SER A 146 -3.62 5.88 -3.80
N GLY A 147 -2.38 5.91 -4.28
CA GLY A 147 -2.04 5.30 -5.56
C GLY A 147 -2.28 3.80 -5.55
N ILE A 148 -3.01 3.28 -6.53
CA ILE A 148 -3.24 1.85 -6.73
C ILE A 148 -2.81 1.48 -8.14
N TYR A 149 -1.99 0.45 -8.25
CA TYR A 149 -1.66 -0.15 -9.52
C TYR A 149 -2.71 -1.19 -9.90
N LEU A 150 -3.27 -1.04 -11.09
CA LEU A 150 -4.11 -2.03 -11.77
C LEU A 150 -3.41 -2.47 -13.06
N PRO A 151 -3.74 -3.65 -13.63
CA PRO A 151 -3.14 -4.10 -14.90
C PRO A 151 -3.28 -3.11 -16.07
N LEU A 152 -4.23 -2.17 -15.96
CA LEU A 152 -4.49 -1.11 -16.94
C LEU A 152 -3.74 0.20 -16.66
N GLY A 153 -3.03 0.32 -15.53
CA GLY A 153 -2.28 1.50 -15.16
C GLY A 153 -2.32 1.85 -13.66
N ILE A 154 -1.84 3.04 -13.31
CA ILE A 154 -1.89 3.56 -11.96
C ILE A 154 -3.12 4.47 -11.84
N CYS A 155 -3.97 4.16 -10.87
CA CYS A 155 -5.10 4.98 -10.48
C CYS A 155 -4.73 5.77 -9.23
N SER A 156 -5.01 7.06 -9.20
CA SER A 156 -4.98 7.89 -8.00
C SER A 156 -6.35 8.49 -7.75
N MET A 157 -6.71 8.67 -6.50
CA MET A 157 -7.98 9.31 -6.13
C MET A 157 -7.67 10.66 -5.46
N PRO A 158 -7.95 11.80 -6.09
CA PRO A 158 -8.08 13.05 -5.35
C PRO A 158 -9.37 13.02 -4.52
N ALA A 159 -9.38 13.57 -3.31
CA ALA A 159 -10.51 13.48 -2.37
C ALA A 159 -11.81 14.13 -2.89
N TRP A 160 -11.74 14.99 -3.90
CA TRP A 160 -12.89 15.70 -4.47
C TRP A 160 -13.29 15.23 -5.87
N ALA A 161 -12.58 14.28 -6.49
CA ALA A 161 -12.85 13.84 -7.85
C ALA A 161 -13.65 12.55 -7.87
N HIS A 162 -14.82 12.60 -8.45
CA HIS A 162 -15.53 11.46 -8.96
C HIS A 162 -14.66 10.80 -10.04
N PHE A 163 -14.05 9.64 -9.74
CA PHE A 163 -13.32 8.76 -10.67
C PHE A 163 -12.58 9.48 -11.81
N LEU A 164 -11.34 9.89 -11.57
CA LEU A 164 -10.45 10.17 -12.70
C LEU A 164 -10.11 8.85 -13.41
N PRO A 165 -10.15 8.81 -14.75
CA PRO A 165 -9.80 7.60 -15.48
C PRO A 165 -8.37 7.18 -15.15
N CYS A 166 -8.18 5.86 -14.93
CA CYS A 166 -6.86 5.26 -14.90
C CYS A 166 -6.07 5.72 -16.12
N ARG A 167 -4.93 6.37 -15.92
CA ARG A 167 -4.02 6.60 -17.04
C ARG A 167 -3.46 5.25 -17.46
N SER A 168 -3.92 4.76 -18.61
CA SER A 168 -3.49 3.50 -19.18
C SER A 168 -2.01 3.53 -19.51
N MET A 169 -1.28 2.50 -19.09
CA MET A 169 0.05 2.22 -19.61
C MET A 169 -0.10 1.56 -20.99
N PRO A 170 0.73 1.89 -21.97
CA PRO A 170 0.74 1.16 -23.24
C PRO A 170 0.97 -0.33 -23.00
N PRO A 171 0.28 -1.22 -23.72
CA PRO A 171 0.50 -2.65 -23.60
C PRO A 171 1.98 -2.99 -23.86
N GLY A 172 2.61 -3.74 -22.95
CA GLY A 172 4.01 -4.14 -23.07
C GLY A 172 5.04 -3.16 -22.52
N SER A 173 4.65 -1.99 -22.02
CA SER A 173 5.58 -1.10 -21.32
C SER A 173 5.90 -1.64 -19.93
N SER A 174 7.19 -1.86 -19.69
CA SER A 174 7.69 -2.09 -18.34
C SER A 174 7.35 -0.87 -17.45
N PRO A 175 6.92 -1.05 -16.18
CA PRO A 175 6.72 0.05 -15.24
C PRO A 175 7.90 1.02 -15.15
N TRP A 176 9.08 0.61 -15.57
CA TRP A 176 10.36 1.34 -15.61
C TRP A 176 10.61 2.14 -16.89
N ALA A 177 9.83 1.91 -17.95
CA ALA A 177 9.96 2.62 -19.21
C ALA A 177 9.25 3.98 -19.24
N LEU A 178 8.63 4.38 -18.14
CA LEU A 178 7.98 5.67 -17.98
C LEU A 178 9.00 6.81 -17.87
N ARG A 179 9.59 7.21 -19.01
CA ARG A 179 10.03 8.58 -19.21
C ARG A 179 8.77 9.44 -19.38
N TRP A 180 8.29 9.96 -18.29
CA TRP A 180 7.18 10.90 -18.30
C TRP A 180 7.64 12.22 -18.91
N LYS A 181 7.10 12.58 -20.08
CA LYS A 181 7.08 13.97 -20.53
C LYS A 181 5.94 14.66 -19.80
N SER A 182 6.27 15.65 -19.00
CA SER A 182 5.30 16.59 -18.44
C SER A 182 4.54 17.26 -19.60
N SER A 183 3.30 16.83 -19.82
CA SER A 183 2.37 17.54 -20.67
C SER A 183 1.41 18.30 -19.76
N THR A 184 1.76 19.52 -19.47
CA THR A 184 0.79 20.56 -19.13
C THR A 184 -0.16 20.71 -20.29
N ALA A 185 -1.32 20.13 -20.20
CA ALA A 185 -2.46 20.50 -21.02
C ALA A 185 -3.55 20.96 -20.05
N ALA A 186 -3.66 22.26 -19.93
CA ALA A 186 -4.82 22.94 -19.40
C ALA A 186 -6.06 22.59 -20.26
N CYS A 187 -7.17 22.33 -19.61
CA CYS A 187 -8.50 22.74 -19.99
C CYS A 187 -9.29 23.00 -18.73
#